data_91521d7da4faadd21fa0512975657786
#
_entry.id   91521d7da4faadd21fa0512975657786
#
_cell.length_a   1.000
_cell.length_b   1.000
_cell.length_c   1.000
_cell.angle_alpha   90.00
_cell.angle_beta   90.00
_cell.angle_gamma   90.00
#
_symmetry.space_group_name_H-M   'P 1'
#
loop_
_entity.id
_entity.type
_entity.pdbx_description
1 polymer ?
#
loop_
_entity_poly.entity_id
_entity_poly.type
_entity_poly.pdbx_seq_one_letter_code
_entity_poly.pdbx_strand_id
1 'polypeptide(L)'
;MTEPQFSHLDDAGKARMVDVTPKEPTHRRAVARCKVMMLPATAKAIANHEVKKGDVIAVARVAGIQAAKRTSDMIPLCHPLHLSAVHVNFSVEA
;
A
#
# COMPACT_ATOMS: atom_id res chain seq x y z
N MET A 1 2.89 26.45 -8.17
CA MET A 1 3.26 25.02 -8.10
C MET A 1 3.42 24.48 -9.51
N THR A 2 4.59 24.04 -9.86
CA THR A 2 4.80 23.43 -11.17
C THR A 2 4.06 22.11 -11.28
N GLU A 3 3.56 21.82 -12.48
CA GLU A 3 2.96 20.51 -12.70
C GLU A 3 3.96 19.41 -12.42
N PRO A 4 3.51 18.30 -11.79
CA PRO A 4 4.41 17.19 -11.54
C PRO A 4 4.90 16.61 -12.87
N GLN A 5 6.19 16.54 -13.04
CA GLN A 5 6.76 15.81 -14.15
C GLN A 5 6.68 14.32 -13.84
N PHE A 6 6.14 13.56 -14.78
CA PHE A 6 6.14 12.12 -14.66
C PHE A 6 7.54 11.60 -14.97
N SER A 7 8.30 11.28 -13.92
CA SER A 7 9.69 10.83 -14.06
C SER A 7 9.84 9.51 -14.81
N HIS A 8 8.74 8.83 -15.12
CA HIS A 8 8.72 7.58 -15.84
C HIS A 8 8.48 7.75 -17.34
N LEU A 9 8.33 8.97 -17.81
CA LEU A 9 8.17 9.28 -19.21
C LEU A 9 9.30 10.19 -19.66
N ASP A 10 9.84 9.94 -20.84
CA ASP A 10 10.81 10.83 -21.45
C ASP A 10 10.10 11.93 -22.25
N ASP A 11 10.88 12.85 -22.85
CA ASP A 11 10.36 13.99 -23.62
C ASP A 11 9.56 13.56 -24.85
N ALA A 12 9.77 12.35 -25.34
CA ALA A 12 9.02 11.77 -26.44
C ALA A 12 7.78 11.00 -25.98
N GLY A 13 7.48 10.99 -24.69
CA GLY A 13 6.32 10.30 -24.11
C GLY A 13 6.51 8.79 -23.96
N LYS A 14 7.69 8.27 -24.16
CA LYS A 14 7.97 6.85 -23.98
C LYS A 14 8.15 6.53 -22.50
N ALA A 15 7.53 5.45 -22.06
CA ALA A 15 7.68 4.99 -20.68
C ALA A 15 9.13 4.55 -20.44
N ARG A 16 9.73 5.08 -19.41
CA ARG A 16 11.09 4.75 -19.05
C ARG A 16 11.28 4.95 -17.54
N MET A 17 12.11 4.09 -16.96
CA MET A 17 12.46 4.18 -15.55
C MET A 17 13.67 5.10 -15.39
N VAL A 18 13.50 6.17 -14.60
CA VAL A 18 14.57 7.11 -14.31
C VAL A 18 15.31 6.65 -13.07
N ASP A 19 16.64 6.63 -13.14
CA ASP A 19 17.47 6.36 -11.98
C ASP A 19 17.45 7.55 -11.03
N VAL A 20 16.90 7.34 -9.84
CA VAL A 20 16.77 8.35 -8.79
C VAL A 20 17.59 7.91 -7.59
N THR A 21 18.89 7.77 -7.77
CA THR A 21 19.75 7.38 -6.65
C THR A 21 19.96 8.59 -5.75
N PRO A 22 19.39 8.61 -4.53
CA PRO A 22 19.59 9.73 -3.62
C PRO A 22 21.04 9.71 -3.11
N LYS A 23 21.65 10.90 -3.05
CA LYS A 23 23.01 11.05 -2.53
C LYS A 23 23.06 10.86 -1.02
N GLU A 24 21.96 11.15 -0.33
CA GLU A 24 21.86 11.02 1.13
C GLU A 24 20.58 10.28 1.49
N PRO A 25 20.61 9.47 2.56
CA PRO A 25 19.40 8.85 3.06
C PRO A 25 18.40 9.90 3.51
N THR A 26 17.16 9.75 3.10
CA THR A 26 16.07 10.63 3.52
C THR A 26 14.97 9.78 4.13
N HIS A 27 14.33 10.32 5.18
CA HIS A 27 13.14 9.71 5.74
C HIS A 27 11.95 10.06 4.86
N ARG A 28 11.25 9.03 4.39
CA ARG A 28 10.04 9.21 3.59
C ARG A 28 8.91 8.41 4.22
N ARG A 29 7.74 9.00 4.22
CA ARG A 29 6.55 8.38 4.76
C ARG A 29 5.40 8.54 3.78
N ALA A 30 4.69 7.45 3.54
CA ALA A 30 3.46 7.47 2.76
C ALA A 30 2.34 6.88 3.60
N VAL A 31 1.16 7.48 3.51
CA VAL A 31 -0.04 6.98 4.20
C VAL A 31 -1.15 6.83 3.18
N ALA A 32 -1.77 5.67 3.16
CA ALA A 32 -2.93 5.42 2.32
C ALA A 32 -4.09 4.94 3.20
N ARG A 33 -5.29 5.26 2.79
CA ARG A 33 -6.51 4.84 3.49
C ARG A 33 -7.49 4.28 2.48
N CYS A 34 -8.24 3.29 2.91
CA CYS A 34 -9.34 2.77 2.11
C CYS A 34 -10.47 2.33 3.03
N LYS A 35 -11.63 2.14 2.43
CA LYS A 35 -12.81 1.65 3.13
C LYS A 35 -13.38 0.49 2.32
N VAL A 36 -13.66 -0.61 2.99
CA VAL A 36 -14.33 -1.76 2.39
C VAL A 36 -15.75 -1.79 2.91
N MET A 37 -16.71 -1.64 2.03
CA MET A 37 -18.13 -1.69 2.38
C MET A 37 -18.61 -3.14 2.34
N MET A 38 -19.39 -3.52 3.34
CA MET A 38 -19.91 -4.87 3.47
C MET A 38 -21.22 -4.85 4.21
N LEU A 39 -21.91 -5.99 4.24
CA LEU A 39 -23.14 -6.12 5.03
C LEU A 39 -22.83 -5.93 6.51
N PRO A 40 -23.73 -5.31 7.28
CA PRO A 40 -23.53 -5.12 8.72
C PRO A 40 -23.26 -6.43 9.46
N ALA A 41 -23.93 -7.51 9.09
CA ALA A 41 -23.70 -8.82 9.69
C ALA A 41 -22.27 -9.31 9.47
N THR A 42 -21.71 -9.08 8.30
CA THR A 42 -20.33 -9.45 7.98
C THR A 42 -19.35 -8.63 8.81
N ALA A 43 -19.53 -7.33 8.90
CA ALA A 43 -18.68 -6.46 9.70
C ALA A 43 -18.72 -6.86 11.18
N LYS A 44 -19.90 -7.18 11.69
CA LYS A 44 -20.08 -7.63 13.07
C LYS A 44 -19.36 -8.95 13.34
N ALA A 45 -19.46 -9.90 12.40
CA ALA A 45 -18.75 -11.18 12.52
C ALA A 45 -17.23 -10.99 12.55
N ILE A 46 -16.69 -10.08 11.74
CA ILE A 46 -15.27 -9.74 11.75
C ILE A 46 -14.88 -9.13 13.09
N ALA A 47 -15.64 -8.13 13.57
CA ALA A 47 -15.36 -7.46 14.83
C ALA A 47 -15.39 -8.41 16.03
N ASN A 48 -16.27 -9.40 16.00
CA ASN A 48 -16.46 -10.37 17.09
C ASN A 48 -15.64 -11.65 16.92
N HIS A 49 -14.77 -11.73 15.93
CA HIS A 49 -13.93 -12.91 15.64
C HIS A 49 -14.77 -14.18 15.40
N GLU A 50 -15.92 -14.03 14.75
CA GLU A 50 -16.85 -15.14 14.48
C GLU A 50 -16.63 -15.81 13.12
N VAL A 51 -15.60 -15.42 12.39
CA VAL A 51 -15.30 -16.00 11.08
C VAL A 51 -14.57 -17.32 11.25
N LYS A 52 -15.10 -18.37 10.63
CA LYS A 52 -14.59 -19.75 10.81
C LYS A 52 -13.15 -19.96 10.37
N LYS A 53 -12.65 -19.18 9.41
CA LYS A 53 -11.30 -19.32 8.88
C LYS A 53 -10.23 -18.61 9.71
N GLY A 54 -10.61 -18.02 10.84
CA GLY A 54 -9.69 -17.39 11.77
C GLY A 54 -9.83 -15.89 11.87
N ASP A 55 -8.81 -15.23 12.39
CA ASP A 55 -8.81 -13.81 12.62
C ASP A 55 -8.59 -13.04 11.29
N VAL A 56 -9.68 -12.48 10.77
CA VAL A 56 -9.67 -11.75 9.51
C VAL A 56 -8.72 -10.55 9.56
N ILE A 57 -8.74 -9.81 10.67
CA ILE A 57 -7.88 -8.62 10.82
C ILE A 57 -6.42 -9.00 10.84
N ALA A 58 -6.04 -10.05 11.56
CA ALA A 58 -4.65 -10.51 11.60
C ALA A 58 -4.16 -10.93 10.21
N VAL A 59 -4.97 -11.69 9.47
CA VAL A 59 -4.61 -12.12 8.12
C VAL A 59 -4.54 -10.92 7.16
N ALA A 60 -5.49 -10.00 7.25
CA ALA A 60 -5.49 -8.79 6.43
C ALA A 60 -4.26 -7.92 6.71
N ARG A 61 -3.83 -7.83 7.97
CA ARG A 61 -2.62 -7.08 8.33
C ARG A 61 -1.37 -7.68 7.68
N VAL A 62 -1.22 -8.98 7.77
CA VAL A 62 -0.10 -9.67 7.12
C VAL A 62 -0.14 -9.46 5.61
N ALA A 63 -1.31 -9.61 5.00
CA ALA A 63 -1.47 -9.40 3.57
C ALA A 63 -1.11 -7.96 3.15
N GLY A 64 -1.52 -6.98 3.95
CA GLY A 64 -1.20 -5.57 3.69
C GLY A 64 0.30 -5.28 3.78
N ILE A 65 0.97 -5.86 4.76
CA ILE A 65 2.43 -5.73 4.90
C ILE A 65 3.14 -6.37 3.70
N GLN A 66 2.72 -7.56 3.30
CA GLN A 66 3.29 -8.23 2.14
C GLN A 66 3.06 -7.44 0.85
N ALA A 67 1.86 -6.88 0.68
CA ALA A 67 1.55 -6.05 -0.48
C ALA A 67 2.43 -4.81 -0.54
N ALA A 68 2.65 -4.14 0.58
CA ALA A 68 3.54 -2.98 0.64
C ALA A 68 4.97 -3.34 0.21
N LYS A 69 5.47 -4.49 0.67
CA LYS A 69 6.80 -4.95 0.30
C LYS A 69 6.92 -5.35 -1.17
N ARG A 70 5.81 -5.66 -1.82
CA ARG A 70 5.77 -6.10 -3.21
C ARG A 70 5.20 -5.04 -4.15
N THR A 71 5.13 -3.81 -3.72
CA THR A 71 4.53 -2.74 -4.52
C THR A 71 5.23 -2.58 -5.86
N SER A 72 6.57 -2.68 -5.90
CA SER A 72 7.32 -2.59 -7.14
C SER A 72 7.01 -3.71 -8.13
N ASP A 73 6.55 -4.87 -7.65
CA ASP A 73 6.14 -5.96 -8.52
C ASP A 73 4.75 -5.75 -9.12
N MET A 74 3.90 -4.98 -8.43
CA MET A 74 2.51 -4.77 -8.83
C MET A 74 2.28 -3.48 -9.58
N ILE A 75 3.06 -2.45 -9.29
CA ILE A 75 2.90 -1.13 -9.89
C ILE A 75 3.95 -0.95 -10.98
N PRO A 76 3.53 -0.78 -12.24
CA PRO A 76 4.49 -0.58 -13.34
C PRO A 76 5.39 0.62 -13.10
N LEU A 77 6.65 0.48 -13.45
CA LEU A 77 7.67 1.54 -13.36
C LEU A 77 7.92 2.06 -11.94
N CYS A 78 7.53 1.30 -10.93
CA CYS A 78 7.83 1.60 -9.55
C CYS A 78 9.20 1.03 -9.16
N HIS A 79 10.05 1.85 -8.56
CA HIS A 79 11.35 1.38 -8.05
C HIS A 79 11.16 0.46 -6.84
N PRO A 80 11.96 -0.60 -6.72
CA PRO A 80 12.05 -1.33 -5.46
C PRO A 80 12.54 -0.40 -4.36
N LEU A 81 11.77 -0.30 -3.28
CA LEU A 81 12.12 0.52 -2.13
C LEU A 81 12.31 -0.36 -0.91
N HIS A 82 13.35 -0.09 -0.16
CA HIS A 82 13.53 -0.72 1.13
C HIS A 82 12.64 -0.04 2.16
N LEU A 83 11.68 -0.80 2.71
CA LEU A 83 10.78 -0.28 3.73
C LEU A 83 11.31 -0.64 5.11
N SER A 84 11.58 0.36 5.93
CA SER A 84 12.02 0.13 7.31
C SER A 84 10.86 -0.20 8.24
N ALA A 85 9.66 0.25 7.93
CA ALA A 85 8.46 -0.03 8.73
C ALA A 85 7.21 0.02 7.86
N VAL A 86 6.28 -0.87 8.14
CA VAL A 86 4.93 -0.88 7.55
C VAL A 86 3.93 -1.08 8.67
N HIS A 87 3.00 -0.13 8.81
CA HIS A 87 1.94 -0.21 9.81
C HIS A 87 0.60 -0.30 9.10
N VAL A 88 -0.22 -1.25 9.50
CA VAL A 88 -1.57 -1.42 8.96
C VAL A 88 -2.56 -1.41 10.12
N ASN A 89 -3.41 -0.41 10.14
CA ASN A 89 -4.39 -0.21 11.21
C ASN A 89 -5.79 -0.39 10.65
N PHE A 90 -6.67 -0.94 11.45
CA PHE A 90 -8.05 -1.24 11.07
C PHE A 90 -9.04 -0.63 12.05
N SER A 91 -10.18 -0.23 11.53
CA SER A 91 -11.35 0.14 12.30
C SER A 91 -12.54 -0.57 11.67
N VAL A 92 -13.30 -1.33 12.45
CA VAL A 92 -14.46 -2.08 11.97
C VAL A 92 -15.70 -1.47 12.56
N GLU A 93 -16.60 -1.01 11.69
CA GLU A 93 -17.89 -0.44 12.07
C GLU A 93 -19.01 -1.31 11.53
N ALA A 94 -19.94 -1.66 12.38
CA ALA A 94 -21.08 -2.48 11.99
C ALA A 94 -22.27 -1.60 11.56
#